data_6940f6199c142e9bb9c52c5d7045ca9a
#
_entry.id   6940f6199c142e9bb9c52c5d7045ca9a
#
_cell.length_a   1.000
_cell.length_b   1.000
_cell.length_c   1.000
_cell.angle_alpha   90.00
_cell.angle_beta   90.00
_cell.angle_gamma   90.00
#
_symmetry.space_group_name_H-M   'P 1'
#
loop_
_entity.id
_entity.type
_entity.pdbx_description
1 polymer ?
#
loop_
_entity_poly.entity_id
_entity_poly.type
_entity_poly.pdbx_seq_one_letter_code
_entity_poly.pdbx_strand_id
1 'polypeptide(L)'
;MNPEVSAIIPTFNRRDPVVEAIDSVLAQREVRFELIVVDDGSTDGTADAIEASLENATVPVRVMQTGNRGPAAARNLGVEAATAPLVAFLDSDDLWHPQKLARQVGYMREHGDCAISQCNELWIRNGRRVNPGLRHRKRSGDIFIDSLRTCLISPSAVIMMTALFRDLGGFDETMRAAEDYDLWLRILVDHEVGLIEENLVTRRAGHGDQLSATVPAIDRFRILALAKLLAGSGLPAEKRAAVAEVLAEKCRIYATGLRRRKRDTDIFDQLAAGAIAGESLRRAIPAIRERVAHPDQPEGQR
;
A
#
# COMPACT_ATOMS: atom_id res chain seq x y z
N MET A 1 18.19 -16.24 18.29
CA MET A 1 18.26 -16.46 16.81
C MET A 1 17.60 -15.25 16.16
N ASN A 2 18.16 -14.75 15.06
CA ASN A 2 17.60 -13.57 14.38
C ASN A 2 16.24 -13.86 13.72
N PRO A 3 15.29 -12.91 13.69
CA PRO A 3 14.04 -13.06 12.98
C PRO A 3 14.28 -13.17 11.46
N GLU A 4 13.38 -13.86 10.78
CA GLU A 4 13.37 -14.00 9.33
C GLU A 4 12.45 -12.97 8.68
N VAL A 5 11.43 -12.54 9.42
CA VAL A 5 10.43 -11.57 8.99
C VAL A 5 10.19 -10.54 10.08
N SER A 6 10.15 -9.27 9.71
CA SER A 6 9.58 -8.20 10.54
C SER A 6 8.13 -7.99 10.09
N ALA A 7 7.18 -8.36 10.96
CA ALA A 7 5.75 -8.13 10.75
C ALA A 7 5.40 -6.72 11.27
N ILE A 8 4.78 -5.88 10.43
CA ILE A 8 4.51 -4.48 10.73
C ILE A 8 3.00 -4.24 10.71
N ILE A 9 2.44 -3.72 11.81
CA ILE A 9 1.04 -3.33 11.94
C ILE A 9 0.97 -1.81 12.14
N PRO A 10 0.58 -1.01 11.13
CA PRO A 10 0.21 0.38 11.35
C PRO A 10 -1.21 0.45 11.91
N THR A 11 -1.46 1.33 12.87
CA THR A 11 -2.80 1.53 13.42
C THR A 11 -3.07 3.00 13.76
N PHE A 12 -4.34 3.39 13.69
CA PHE A 12 -4.82 4.69 14.14
C PHE A 12 -6.30 4.61 14.49
N ASN A 13 -6.65 4.87 15.76
CA ASN A 13 -8.02 4.79 16.28
C ASN A 13 -8.73 3.48 15.91
N ARG A 14 -8.12 2.34 16.27
CA ARG A 14 -8.57 0.98 15.94
C ARG A 14 -8.46 0.02 17.13
N ARG A 15 -8.95 0.44 18.30
CA ARG A 15 -8.80 -0.26 19.57
C ARG A 15 -9.07 -1.77 19.49
N ASP A 16 -10.25 -2.17 19.08
CA ASP A 16 -10.61 -3.59 19.04
C ASP A 16 -10.03 -4.32 17.81
N PRO A 17 -10.07 -3.77 16.58
CA PRO A 17 -9.50 -4.43 15.42
C PRO A 17 -7.99 -4.69 15.52
N VAL A 18 -7.21 -3.78 16.12
CA VAL A 18 -5.76 -3.95 16.22
C VAL A 18 -5.38 -5.12 17.14
N VAL A 19 -6.14 -5.37 18.20
CA VAL A 19 -5.93 -6.53 19.09
C VAL A 19 -6.08 -7.83 18.30
N GLU A 20 -7.15 -7.97 17.51
CA GLU A 20 -7.35 -9.15 16.68
C GLU A 20 -6.24 -9.31 15.62
N ALA A 21 -5.77 -8.21 15.03
CA ALA A 21 -4.65 -8.22 14.09
C ALA A 21 -3.35 -8.69 14.78
N ILE A 22 -3.03 -8.16 15.96
CA ILE A 22 -1.88 -8.59 16.79
C ILE A 22 -1.98 -10.08 17.11
N ASP A 23 -3.12 -10.55 17.60
CA ASP A 23 -3.34 -11.95 17.93
C ASP A 23 -3.10 -12.86 16.72
N SER A 24 -3.53 -12.44 15.54
CA SER A 24 -3.33 -13.18 14.29
C SER A 24 -1.85 -13.26 13.86
N VAL A 25 -1.04 -12.24 14.20
CA VAL A 25 0.41 -12.25 13.99
C VAL A 25 1.09 -13.12 15.06
N LEU A 26 0.72 -12.98 16.33
CA LEU A 26 1.30 -13.81 17.40
C LEU A 26 0.96 -15.30 17.24
N ALA A 27 -0.12 -15.64 16.52
CA ALA A 27 -0.50 -17.01 16.18
C ALA A 27 0.32 -17.62 15.02
N GLN A 28 1.27 -16.89 14.40
CA GLN A 28 2.10 -17.42 13.32
C GLN A 28 2.98 -18.58 13.79
N ARG A 29 3.14 -19.59 12.93
CA ARG A 29 3.82 -20.86 13.25
C ARG A 29 4.92 -21.14 12.23
N GLU A 30 5.91 -21.96 12.63
CA GLU A 30 6.95 -22.50 11.74
C GLU A 30 7.84 -21.43 11.08
N VAL A 31 7.95 -20.24 11.70
CA VAL A 31 8.75 -19.13 11.24
C VAL A 31 9.23 -18.29 12.42
N ARG A 32 10.42 -17.75 12.35
CA ARG A 32 10.92 -16.79 13.33
C ARG A 32 10.60 -15.37 12.85
N PHE A 33 9.92 -14.61 13.66
CA PHE A 33 9.55 -13.23 13.31
C PHE A 33 9.67 -12.29 14.52
N GLU A 34 9.72 -11.02 14.24
CA GLU A 34 9.48 -9.95 15.20
C GLU A 34 8.21 -9.21 14.82
N LEU A 35 7.52 -8.65 15.81
CA LEU A 35 6.33 -7.82 15.61
C LEU A 35 6.66 -6.35 15.91
N ILE A 36 6.29 -5.47 15.01
CA ILE A 36 6.42 -4.03 15.16
C ILE A 36 5.03 -3.41 14.98
N VAL A 37 4.48 -2.86 16.05
CA VAL A 37 3.20 -2.14 16.03
C VAL A 37 3.49 -0.65 16.03
N VAL A 38 2.93 0.08 15.08
CA VAL A 38 3.11 1.54 14.99
C VAL A 38 1.75 2.22 15.16
N ASP A 39 1.54 2.82 16.32
CA ASP A 39 0.37 3.63 16.63
C ASP A 39 0.58 5.07 16.12
N ASP A 40 -0.20 5.46 15.12
CA ASP A 40 -0.11 6.78 14.50
C ASP A 40 -0.86 7.87 15.28
N GLY A 41 -0.74 7.86 16.61
CA GLY A 41 -1.29 8.89 17.49
C GLY A 41 -2.76 8.69 17.83
N SER A 42 -3.16 7.48 18.15
CA SER A 42 -4.54 7.15 18.55
C SER A 42 -4.96 7.85 19.84
N THR A 43 -6.25 8.15 19.95
CA THR A 43 -6.87 8.83 21.10
C THR A 43 -8.09 8.08 21.67
N ASP A 44 -8.37 6.87 21.18
CA ASP A 44 -9.55 6.07 21.52
C ASP A 44 -9.26 4.91 22.51
N GLY A 45 -8.06 4.88 23.11
CA GLY A 45 -7.59 3.78 23.96
C GLY A 45 -6.92 2.64 23.19
N THR A 46 -6.59 2.84 21.92
CA THR A 46 -5.84 1.87 21.09
C THR A 46 -4.49 1.54 21.72
N ALA A 47 -3.74 2.53 22.23
CA ALA A 47 -2.43 2.32 22.84
C ALA A 47 -2.51 1.35 24.05
N ASP A 48 -3.45 1.57 24.96
CA ASP A 48 -3.64 0.71 26.14
C ASP A 48 -4.03 -0.72 25.73
N ALA A 49 -4.86 -0.85 24.68
CA ALA A 49 -5.28 -2.16 24.17
C ALA A 49 -4.10 -2.92 23.51
N ILE A 50 -3.19 -2.23 22.83
CA ILE A 50 -1.95 -2.81 22.28
C ILE A 50 -1.09 -3.34 23.44
N GLU A 51 -0.82 -2.54 24.46
CA GLU A 51 0.01 -2.95 25.59
C GLU A 51 -0.57 -4.20 26.26
N ALA A 52 -1.87 -4.20 26.57
CA ALA A 52 -2.55 -5.35 27.18
C ALA A 52 -2.46 -6.62 26.31
N SER A 53 -2.60 -6.51 24.98
CA SER A 53 -2.53 -7.67 24.08
C SER A 53 -1.13 -8.28 23.97
N LEU A 54 -0.09 -7.54 24.32
CA LEU A 54 1.30 -7.94 24.20
C LEU A 54 1.91 -8.49 25.52
N GLU A 55 1.20 -8.44 26.65
CA GLU A 55 1.72 -8.88 27.96
C GLU A 55 2.32 -10.30 27.96
N ASN A 56 1.75 -11.21 27.15
CA ASN A 56 2.19 -12.60 27.08
C ASN A 56 2.90 -12.94 25.74
N ALA A 57 3.36 -11.94 25.01
CA ALA A 57 4.05 -12.17 23.75
C ALA A 57 5.39 -12.92 23.97
N THR A 58 5.60 -14.01 23.23
CA THR A 58 6.81 -14.84 23.32
C THR A 58 7.81 -14.53 22.22
N VAL A 59 7.50 -13.61 21.33
CA VAL A 59 8.36 -13.13 20.23
C VAL A 59 8.87 -11.73 20.54
N PRO A 60 9.97 -11.27 19.92
CA PRO A 60 10.40 -9.89 20.03
C PRO A 60 9.31 -8.93 19.53
N VAL A 61 8.93 -7.98 20.36
CA VAL A 61 7.92 -6.96 20.04
C VAL A 61 8.48 -5.57 20.24
N ARG A 62 8.11 -4.64 19.35
CA ARG A 62 8.30 -3.20 19.49
C ARG A 62 7.00 -2.48 19.27
N VAL A 63 6.67 -1.57 20.16
CA VAL A 63 5.56 -0.63 20.00
C VAL A 63 6.15 0.76 19.80
N MET A 64 5.72 1.44 18.74
CA MET A 64 6.19 2.78 18.39
C MET A 64 4.99 3.71 18.23
N GLN A 65 5.20 4.99 18.50
CA GLN A 65 4.17 6.01 18.33
C GLN A 65 4.63 7.11 17.39
N THR A 66 3.68 7.66 16.63
CA THR A 66 3.87 8.84 15.78
C THR A 66 2.70 9.81 15.96
N GLY A 67 2.69 10.93 15.27
CA GLY A 67 1.71 12.00 15.49
C GLY A 67 0.71 12.16 14.33
N ASN A 68 -0.03 11.10 13.97
CA ASN A 68 -1.03 11.10 12.90
C ASN A 68 -0.46 11.60 11.54
N ARG A 69 0.61 10.94 11.11
CA ARG A 69 1.30 11.21 9.84
C ARG A 69 0.76 10.39 8.68
N GLY A 70 -0.16 9.46 8.95
CA GLY A 70 -0.79 8.59 7.98
C GLY A 70 -0.13 7.22 7.82
N PRO A 71 -0.80 6.28 7.14
CA PRO A 71 -0.38 4.87 7.07
C PRO A 71 0.97 4.66 6.37
N ALA A 72 1.31 5.51 5.41
CA ALA A 72 2.62 5.48 4.75
C ALA A 72 3.75 5.72 5.75
N ALA A 73 3.66 6.79 6.56
CA ALA A 73 4.65 7.13 7.56
C ALA A 73 4.75 6.08 8.66
N ALA A 74 3.62 5.54 9.12
CA ALA A 74 3.60 4.48 10.11
C ALA A 74 4.28 3.20 9.61
N ARG A 75 4.00 2.77 8.36
CA ARG A 75 4.69 1.61 7.77
C ARG A 75 6.18 1.86 7.55
N ASN A 76 6.57 3.04 7.06
CA ASN A 76 7.98 3.40 6.89
C ASN A 76 8.74 3.35 8.22
N LEU A 77 8.18 3.95 9.28
CA LEU A 77 8.77 3.93 10.62
C LEU A 77 8.93 2.48 11.13
N GLY A 78 7.95 1.62 10.87
CA GLY A 78 8.05 0.20 11.18
C GLY A 78 9.19 -0.49 10.44
N VAL A 79 9.42 -0.19 9.16
CA VAL A 79 10.54 -0.75 8.37
C VAL A 79 11.89 -0.19 8.80
N GLU A 80 11.96 1.06 9.24
CA GLU A 80 13.19 1.63 9.83
C GLU A 80 13.63 0.82 11.06
N ALA A 81 12.69 0.39 11.90
CA ALA A 81 12.94 -0.41 13.09
C ALA A 81 13.15 -1.92 12.79
N ALA A 82 12.83 -2.37 11.58
CA ALA A 82 12.91 -3.78 11.19
C ALA A 82 14.35 -4.29 11.16
N THR A 83 14.56 -5.48 11.76
CA THR A 83 15.88 -6.16 11.81
C THR A 83 15.96 -7.37 10.90
N ALA A 84 14.83 -7.89 10.43
CA ALA A 84 14.76 -9.06 9.58
C ALA A 84 15.05 -8.75 8.09
N PRO A 85 15.53 -9.74 7.32
CA PRO A 85 15.75 -9.58 5.88
C PRO A 85 14.47 -9.45 5.06
N LEU A 86 13.33 -9.87 5.62
CA LEU A 86 12.02 -9.79 5.00
C LEU A 86 11.09 -8.91 5.83
N VAL A 87 10.24 -8.15 5.16
CA VAL A 87 9.17 -7.36 5.78
C VAL A 87 7.81 -7.78 5.24
N ALA A 88 6.82 -7.82 6.14
CA ALA A 88 5.42 -8.06 5.81
C ALA A 88 4.56 -7.04 6.58
N PHE A 89 3.48 -6.57 5.94
CA PHE A 89 2.56 -5.60 6.52
C PHE A 89 1.22 -6.25 6.80
N LEU A 90 0.55 -5.83 7.87
CA LEU A 90 -0.82 -6.19 8.15
C LEU A 90 -1.60 -4.93 8.54
N ASP A 91 -2.62 -4.59 7.75
CA ASP A 91 -3.53 -3.51 8.12
C ASP A 91 -4.31 -3.91 9.38
N SER A 92 -4.50 -2.97 10.30
CA SER A 92 -5.04 -3.25 11.64
C SER A 92 -6.49 -3.74 11.67
N ASP A 93 -7.17 -3.78 10.53
CA ASP A 93 -8.51 -4.34 10.34
C ASP A 93 -8.53 -5.70 9.63
N ASP A 94 -7.37 -6.22 9.21
CA ASP A 94 -7.23 -7.52 8.56
C ASP A 94 -6.67 -8.59 9.51
N LEU A 95 -6.73 -9.87 9.11
CA LEU A 95 -6.20 -11.00 9.89
C LEU A 95 -5.33 -11.90 9.02
N TRP A 96 -4.26 -12.44 9.61
CA TRP A 96 -3.44 -13.46 8.99
C TRP A 96 -3.82 -14.88 9.39
N HIS A 97 -3.76 -15.81 8.45
CA HIS A 97 -3.81 -17.23 8.73
C HIS A 97 -2.52 -17.68 9.43
N PRO A 98 -2.54 -18.62 10.40
CA PRO A 98 -1.36 -19.01 11.18
C PRO A 98 -0.14 -19.49 10.39
N GLN A 99 -0.30 -19.89 9.15
CA GLN A 99 0.80 -20.35 8.27
C GLN A 99 1.24 -19.31 7.23
N LYS A 100 0.71 -18.10 7.27
CA LYS A 100 0.96 -17.09 6.22
C LYS A 100 2.44 -16.78 6.05
N LEU A 101 3.14 -16.46 7.13
CA LEU A 101 4.57 -16.13 7.04
C LEU A 101 5.41 -17.32 6.63
N ALA A 102 5.16 -18.51 7.20
CA ALA A 102 5.90 -19.73 6.86
C ALA A 102 5.76 -20.10 5.37
N ARG A 103 4.53 -20.04 4.82
CA ARG A 103 4.28 -20.31 3.40
C ARG A 103 4.98 -19.33 2.48
N GLN A 104 4.94 -18.04 2.80
CA GLN A 104 5.60 -17.02 1.98
C GLN A 104 7.13 -17.08 2.08
N VAL A 105 7.69 -17.29 3.28
CA VAL A 105 9.14 -17.47 3.45
C VAL A 105 9.62 -18.73 2.71
N GLY A 106 8.88 -19.84 2.80
CA GLY A 106 9.15 -21.05 2.06
C GLY A 106 9.18 -20.80 0.55
N TYR A 107 8.14 -20.15 0.03
CA TYR A 107 8.06 -19.79 -1.38
C TYR A 107 9.27 -18.95 -1.86
N MET A 108 9.63 -17.90 -1.10
CA MET A 108 10.75 -17.04 -1.48
C MET A 108 12.11 -17.75 -1.40
N ARG A 109 12.25 -18.73 -0.53
CA ARG A 109 13.46 -19.59 -0.47
C ARG A 109 13.56 -20.54 -1.66
N GLU A 110 12.44 -21.12 -2.07
CA GLU A 110 12.36 -22.03 -3.23
C GLU A 110 12.58 -21.28 -4.55
N HIS A 111 12.22 -19.97 -4.59
CA HIS A 111 12.37 -19.09 -5.73
C HIS A 111 13.37 -17.98 -5.39
N GLY A 112 14.65 -18.29 -5.38
CA GLY A 112 15.73 -17.43 -4.86
C GLY A 112 15.79 -16.02 -5.48
N ASP A 113 15.29 -15.83 -6.69
CA ASP A 113 15.22 -14.52 -7.38
C ASP A 113 13.93 -13.73 -7.04
N CYS A 114 13.01 -14.32 -6.26
CA CYS A 114 11.76 -13.68 -5.89
C CYS A 114 11.99 -12.62 -4.78
N ALA A 115 11.95 -11.35 -5.12
CA ALA A 115 12.12 -10.25 -4.18
C ALA A 115 10.84 -9.83 -3.46
N ILE A 116 9.67 -10.22 -3.99
CA ILE A 116 8.33 -9.90 -3.47
C ILE A 116 7.36 -11.01 -3.82
N SER A 117 6.55 -11.44 -2.86
CA SER A 117 5.44 -12.37 -3.08
C SER A 117 4.17 -11.92 -2.39
N GLN A 118 3.05 -12.39 -2.87
CA GLN A 118 1.73 -12.17 -2.29
C GLN A 118 0.97 -13.48 -2.13
N CYS A 119 -0.10 -13.47 -1.33
CA CYS A 119 -1.01 -14.60 -1.20
C CYS A 119 -2.44 -14.20 -1.53
N ASN A 120 -3.32 -15.19 -1.74
CA ASN A 120 -4.75 -14.93 -1.90
C ASN A 120 -5.40 -14.49 -0.59
N GLU A 121 -6.56 -13.86 -0.71
CA GLU A 121 -7.33 -13.25 0.37
C GLU A 121 -8.76 -13.78 0.39
N LEU A 122 -9.26 -14.02 1.59
CA LEU A 122 -10.68 -14.20 1.86
C LEU A 122 -11.29 -12.83 2.19
N TRP A 123 -12.26 -12.38 1.41
CA TRP A 123 -12.89 -11.08 1.65
C TRP A 123 -14.17 -11.23 2.49
N ILE A 124 -14.22 -10.49 3.59
CA ILE A 124 -15.39 -10.36 4.46
C ILE A 124 -15.88 -8.91 4.41
N ARG A 125 -17.14 -8.71 4.07
CA ARG A 125 -17.77 -7.39 4.09
C ARG A 125 -19.04 -7.44 4.93
N ASN A 126 -19.11 -6.58 5.95
CA ASN A 126 -20.22 -6.56 6.91
C ASN A 126 -20.51 -7.97 7.48
N GLY A 127 -19.44 -8.68 7.90
CA GLY A 127 -19.53 -10.03 8.47
C GLY A 127 -19.88 -11.16 7.49
N ARG A 128 -20.01 -10.87 6.18
CA ARG A 128 -20.33 -11.87 5.16
C ARG A 128 -19.19 -12.06 4.17
N ARG A 129 -18.92 -13.31 3.80
CA ARG A 129 -17.98 -13.62 2.74
C ARG A 129 -18.46 -13.04 1.42
N VAL A 130 -17.57 -12.32 0.71
CA VAL A 130 -17.82 -11.81 -0.64
C VAL A 130 -16.73 -12.29 -1.58
N ASN A 131 -17.08 -12.55 -2.83
CA ASN A 131 -16.09 -12.85 -3.85
C ASN A 131 -15.63 -11.53 -4.49
N PRO A 132 -14.31 -11.21 -4.49
CA PRO A 132 -13.80 -10.07 -5.23
C PRO A 132 -14.11 -10.25 -6.72
N GLY A 133 -14.44 -9.15 -7.41
CA GLY A 133 -14.62 -9.18 -8.87
C GLY A 133 -13.32 -9.61 -9.57
N LEU A 134 -13.42 -10.14 -10.78
CA LEU A 134 -12.29 -10.65 -11.57
C LEU A 134 -11.10 -9.67 -11.69
N ARG A 135 -11.39 -8.37 -11.68
CA ARG A 135 -10.38 -7.29 -11.70
C ARG A 135 -9.44 -7.26 -10.47
N HIS A 136 -9.83 -7.91 -9.37
CA HIS A 136 -9.04 -7.99 -8.15
C HIS A 136 -8.36 -9.36 -7.96
N ARG A 137 -8.50 -10.25 -8.95
CA ARG A 137 -7.84 -11.55 -8.90
C ARG A 137 -6.33 -11.35 -8.89
N LYS A 138 -5.69 -11.86 -7.86
CA LYS A 138 -4.23 -11.83 -7.74
C LYS A 138 -3.57 -12.68 -8.82
N ARG A 139 -2.38 -12.28 -9.24
CA ARG A 139 -1.60 -12.90 -10.31
C ARG A 139 -0.14 -12.99 -9.89
N SER A 140 0.64 -13.82 -10.57
CA SER A 140 2.09 -13.93 -10.45
C SER A 140 2.80 -13.51 -11.74
N GLY A 141 4.11 -13.33 -11.67
CA GLY A 141 4.95 -12.94 -12.80
C GLY A 141 4.98 -11.42 -13.02
N ASP A 142 5.22 -10.99 -14.26
CA ASP A 142 5.15 -9.57 -14.62
C ASP A 142 3.68 -9.10 -14.71
N ILE A 143 3.20 -8.54 -13.63
CA ILE A 143 1.85 -7.98 -13.53
C ILE A 143 1.83 -6.45 -13.63
N PHE A 144 2.91 -5.83 -14.10
CA PHE A 144 3.02 -4.37 -14.18
C PHE A 144 1.84 -3.73 -14.93
N ILE A 145 1.60 -4.18 -16.16
CA ILE A 145 0.52 -3.65 -17.01
C ILE A 145 -0.86 -3.86 -16.39
N ASP A 146 -1.11 -5.04 -15.84
CA ASP A 146 -2.37 -5.35 -15.14
C ASP A 146 -2.60 -4.46 -13.92
N SER A 147 -1.52 -4.08 -13.23
CA SER A 147 -1.56 -3.26 -12.01
C SER A 147 -1.80 -1.76 -12.29
N LEU A 148 -1.63 -1.28 -13.51
CA LEU A 148 -1.82 0.14 -13.85
C LEU A 148 -3.27 0.62 -13.64
N ARG A 149 -4.26 -0.24 -13.90
CA ARG A 149 -5.69 0.12 -13.77
C ARG A 149 -6.24 -0.14 -12.37
N THR A 150 -5.70 -1.15 -11.68
CA THR A 150 -6.18 -1.61 -10.36
C THR A 150 -5.00 -2.07 -9.53
N CYS A 151 -4.94 -1.65 -8.25
CA CYS A 151 -3.95 -2.18 -7.31
C CYS A 151 -4.20 -3.67 -7.09
N LEU A 152 -3.28 -4.53 -7.56
CA LEU A 152 -3.39 -5.99 -7.46
C LEU A 152 -2.66 -6.57 -6.25
N ILE A 153 -1.79 -5.78 -5.62
CA ILE A 153 -1.07 -6.15 -4.41
C ILE A 153 -1.68 -5.37 -3.24
N SER A 154 -2.04 -6.05 -2.16
CA SER A 154 -2.48 -5.40 -0.93
C SER A 154 -1.40 -5.51 0.14
N PRO A 155 -1.23 -4.50 1.01
CA PRO A 155 -0.22 -4.54 2.08
C PRO A 155 -0.35 -5.80 2.95
N SER A 156 -1.56 -6.18 3.36
CA SER A 156 -1.77 -7.34 4.24
C SER A 156 -1.37 -8.69 3.63
N ALA A 157 -1.33 -8.79 2.29
CA ALA A 157 -1.01 -10.03 1.60
C ALA A 157 0.45 -10.17 1.16
N VAL A 158 1.24 -9.10 1.26
CA VAL A 158 2.60 -9.07 0.73
C VAL A 158 3.64 -9.52 1.76
N ILE A 159 4.75 -10.06 1.25
CA ILE A 159 6.05 -10.14 1.90
C ILE A 159 7.12 -9.76 0.87
N MET A 160 8.15 -9.06 1.28
CA MET A 160 9.21 -8.61 0.37
C MET A 160 10.54 -8.47 1.08
N MET A 161 11.62 -8.42 0.31
CA MET A 161 12.95 -8.13 0.82
C MET A 161 13.00 -6.72 1.44
N THR A 162 13.47 -6.63 2.68
CA THR A 162 13.62 -5.34 3.39
C THR A 162 14.57 -4.39 2.65
N ALA A 163 15.63 -4.95 2.03
CA ALA A 163 16.57 -4.17 1.21
C ALA A 163 15.85 -3.51 0.02
N LEU A 164 15.04 -4.25 -0.74
CA LEU A 164 14.28 -3.71 -1.87
C LEU A 164 13.36 -2.55 -1.45
N PHE A 165 12.67 -2.70 -0.31
CA PHE A 165 11.84 -1.62 0.23
C PHE A 165 12.65 -0.35 0.50
N ARG A 166 13.82 -0.51 1.14
CA ARG A 166 14.72 0.60 1.50
C ARG A 166 15.34 1.25 0.26
N ASP A 167 15.81 0.47 -0.69
CA ASP A 167 16.43 0.96 -1.94
C ASP A 167 15.47 1.80 -2.78
N LEU A 168 14.18 1.46 -2.75
CA LEU A 168 13.13 2.22 -3.42
C LEU A 168 12.62 3.42 -2.59
N GLY A 169 13.13 3.65 -1.39
CA GLY A 169 12.73 4.77 -0.52
C GLY A 169 11.37 4.61 0.15
N GLY A 170 10.82 3.38 0.21
CA GLY A 170 9.58 3.07 0.91
C GLY A 170 8.31 3.68 0.31
N PHE A 171 7.29 3.86 1.16
CA PHE A 171 6.04 4.53 0.79
C PHE A 171 6.22 6.05 0.71
N ASP A 172 5.58 6.72 -0.25
CA ASP A 172 5.56 8.18 -0.32
C ASP A 172 4.62 8.77 0.73
N GLU A 173 5.18 9.30 1.81
CA GLU A 173 4.43 9.87 2.95
C GLU A 173 3.61 11.12 2.59
N THR A 174 3.87 11.72 1.44
CA THR A 174 3.08 12.85 0.95
C THR A 174 1.77 12.42 0.30
N MET A 175 1.58 11.12 0.08
CA MET A 175 0.37 10.55 -0.49
C MET A 175 -0.60 10.14 0.62
N ARG A 176 -1.75 10.82 0.70
CA ARG A 176 -2.80 10.52 1.67
C ARG A 176 -3.56 9.22 1.38
N ALA A 177 -3.42 8.68 0.18
CA ALA A 177 -4.04 7.43 -0.26
C ALA A 177 -3.31 6.92 -1.51
N ALA A 178 -3.47 5.62 -1.80
CA ALA A 178 -2.80 4.92 -2.90
C ALA A 178 -1.26 4.97 -2.83
N GLU A 179 -0.70 5.15 -1.65
CA GLU A 179 0.73 5.03 -1.37
C GLU A 179 1.25 3.62 -1.68
N ASP A 180 0.40 2.62 -1.44
CA ASP A 180 0.61 1.22 -1.77
C ASP A 180 0.71 1.02 -3.29
N TYR A 181 -0.24 1.56 -4.05
CA TYR A 181 -0.22 1.53 -5.51
C TYR A 181 1.05 2.15 -6.10
N ASP A 182 1.51 3.30 -5.55
CA ASP A 182 2.75 3.96 -5.96
C ASP A 182 3.97 3.06 -5.75
N LEU A 183 4.11 2.46 -4.56
CA LEU A 183 5.23 1.59 -4.24
C LEU A 183 5.23 0.32 -5.10
N TRP A 184 4.07 -0.33 -5.22
CA TRP A 184 3.99 -1.56 -6.01
C TRP A 184 4.33 -1.34 -7.47
N LEU A 185 3.90 -0.24 -8.08
CA LEU A 185 4.28 0.07 -9.46
C LEU A 185 5.78 0.29 -9.61
N ARG A 186 6.45 0.96 -8.65
CA ARG A 186 7.90 1.14 -8.66
C ARG A 186 8.65 -0.19 -8.57
N ILE A 187 8.17 -1.12 -7.76
CA ILE A 187 8.72 -2.48 -7.66
C ILE A 187 8.52 -3.25 -8.96
N LEU A 188 7.31 -3.23 -9.51
CA LEU A 188 6.93 -3.99 -10.70
C LEU A 188 7.58 -3.48 -12.00
N VAL A 189 8.31 -2.35 -11.96
CA VAL A 189 9.13 -1.94 -13.12
C VAL A 189 10.17 -3.00 -13.45
N ASP A 190 10.83 -3.55 -12.43
CA ASP A 190 12.00 -4.40 -12.57
C ASP A 190 11.82 -5.80 -11.94
N HIS A 191 10.76 -6.03 -11.16
CA HIS A 191 10.54 -7.27 -10.43
C HIS A 191 9.20 -7.92 -10.75
N GLU A 192 9.24 -9.23 -10.91
CA GLU A 192 8.04 -10.06 -10.92
C GLU A 192 7.55 -10.34 -9.50
N VAL A 193 6.25 -10.61 -9.36
CA VAL A 193 5.65 -10.97 -8.06
C VAL A 193 5.33 -12.46 -8.01
N GLY A 194 5.72 -13.12 -6.92
CA GLY A 194 5.30 -14.48 -6.60
C GLY A 194 3.86 -14.53 -6.07
N LEU A 195 3.17 -15.63 -6.29
CA LEU A 195 1.81 -15.85 -5.75
C LEU A 195 1.69 -17.19 -5.05
N ILE A 196 1.27 -17.15 -3.79
CA ILE A 196 0.79 -18.32 -3.05
C ILE A 196 -0.73 -18.36 -3.19
N GLU A 197 -1.27 -19.37 -3.84
CA GLU A 197 -2.71 -19.45 -4.18
C GLU A 197 -3.61 -19.73 -2.96
N GLU A 198 -3.05 -20.02 -1.80
CA GLU A 198 -3.78 -20.22 -0.55
C GLU A 198 -4.35 -18.89 -0.03
N ASN A 199 -5.57 -18.92 0.55
CA ASN A 199 -6.17 -17.77 1.24
C ASN A 199 -5.53 -17.62 2.63
N LEU A 200 -4.47 -16.83 2.72
CA LEU A 200 -3.68 -16.66 3.95
C LEU A 200 -3.95 -15.33 4.66
N VAL A 201 -4.85 -14.51 4.11
CA VAL A 201 -5.32 -13.25 4.69
C VAL A 201 -6.84 -13.24 4.70
N THR A 202 -7.44 -12.83 5.81
CA THR A 202 -8.85 -12.42 5.86
C THR A 202 -8.91 -10.91 5.80
N ARG A 203 -9.30 -10.38 4.64
CA ARG A 203 -9.50 -8.96 4.41
C ARG A 203 -10.89 -8.55 4.86
N ARG A 204 -10.96 -7.65 5.83
CA ARG A 204 -12.23 -7.13 6.34
C ARG A 204 -12.55 -5.78 5.73
N ALA A 205 -13.80 -5.62 5.28
CA ALA A 205 -14.27 -4.42 4.59
C ALA A 205 -15.69 -4.05 5.02
N GLY A 206 -16.10 -2.82 4.72
CA GLY A 206 -17.45 -2.33 5.03
C GLY A 206 -17.52 -1.47 6.29
N HIS A 207 -16.37 -1.14 6.88
CA HIS A 207 -16.30 -0.17 7.96
C HIS A 207 -16.35 1.25 7.38
N GLY A 208 -17.10 2.16 8.05
CA GLY A 208 -17.30 3.53 7.55
C GLY A 208 -16.02 4.39 7.53
N ASP A 209 -14.98 3.96 8.20
CA ASP A 209 -13.69 4.62 8.38
C ASP A 209 -12.57 4.07 7.47
N GLN A 210 -12.89 3.17 6.52
CA GLN A 210 -11.91 2.73 5.52
C GLN A 210 -11.43 3.90 4.65
N LEU A 211 -10.11 4.03 4.48
CA LEU A 211 -9.50 5.09 3.64
C LEU A 211 -10.13 5.13 2.23
N SER A 212 -10.38 3.97 1.63
CA SER A 212 -10.99 3.86 0.31
C SER A 212 -12.45 4.35 0.26
N ALA A 213 -13.14 4.37 1.40
CA ALA A 213 -14.51 4.87 1.53
C ALA A 213 -14.54 6.36 1.94
N THR A 214 -13.55 6.82 2.71
CA THR A 214 -13.49 8.17 3.26
C THR A 214 -12.79 9.18 2.36
N VAL A 215 -11.91 8.72 1.45
CA VAL A 215 -11.18 9.58 0.51
C VAL A 215 -11.92 9.65 -0.83
N PRO A 216 -12.64 10.77 -1.13
CA PRO A 216 -13.35 10.92 -2.41
C PRO A 216 -12.37 10.89 -3.59
N ALA A 217 -12.78 10.25 -4.69
CA ALA A 217 -12.02 10.22 -5.94
C ALA A 217 -10.55 9.76 -5.73
N ILE A 218 -10.34 8.63 -5.06
CA ILE A 218 -9.02 8.06 -4.76
C ILE A 218 -8.13 7.93 -6.01
N ASP A 219 -8.73 7.80 -7.21
CA ASP A 219 -8.01 7.75 -8.49
C ASP A 219 -7.15 8.99 -8.77
N ARG A 220 -7.41 10.14 -8.11
CA ARG A 220 -6.54 11.31 -8.24
C ARG A 220 -5.12 11.05 -7.70
N PHE A 221 -4.98 10.24 -6.64
CA PHE A 221 -3.67 9.84 -6.13
C PHE A 221 -2.97 8.86 -7.06
N ARG A 222 -3.73 8.00 -7.76
CA ARG A 222 -3.18 7.13 -8.82
C ARG A 222 -2.67 7.95 -10.01
N ILE A 223 -3.31 9.07 -10.35
CA ILE A 223 -2.78 10.03 -11.33
C ILE A 223 -1.39 10.52 -10.91
N LEU A 224 -1.23 10.93 -9.65
CA LEU A 224 0.07 11.35 -9.13
C LEU A 224 1.12 10.24 -9.21
N ALA A 225 0.79 9.02 -8.80
CA ALA A 225 1.70 7.88 -8.88
C ALA A 225 2.16 7.59 -10.31
N LEU A 226 1.23 7.56 -11.29
CA LEU A 226 1.56 7.36 -12.70
C LEU A 226 2.39 8.51 -13.28
N ALA A 227 2.09 9.76 -12.91
CA ALA A 227 2.87 10.92 -13.33
C ALA A 227 4.30 10.88 -12.79
N LYS A 228 4.49 10.51 -11.51
CA LYS A 228 5.81 10.28 -10.89
C LYS A 228 6.60 9.20 -11.63
N LEU A 229 5.94 8.09 -11.95
CA LEU A 229 6.57 6.98 -12.67
C LEU A 229 7.05 7.40 -14.06
N LEU A 230 6.25 8.16 -14.81
CA LEU A 230 6.64 8.72 -16.13
C LEU A 230 7.73 9.78 -16.04
N ALA A 231 7.76 10.56 -14.95
CA ALA A 231 8.79 11.56 -14.70
C ALA A 231 10.14 10.94 -14.32
N GLY A 232 10.14 9.68 -13.85
CA GLY A 232 11.34 8.92 -13.54
C GLY A 232 12.15 8.52 -14.78
N SER A 233 13.43 8.23 -14.58
CA SER A 233 14.32 7.63 -15.56
C SER A 233 14.27 6.09 -15.45
N GLY A 234 14.53 5.40 -16.56
CA GLY A 234 14.69 3.95 -16.55
C GLY A 234 13.43 3.13 -16.85
N LEU A 235 12.25 3.74 -17.00
CA LEU A 235 11.05 3.01 -17.38
C LEU A 235 11.15 2.50 -18.83
N PRO A 236 11.07 1.17 -19.09
CA PRO A 236 11.12 0.61 -20.45
C PRO A 236 10.06 1.22 -21.37
N ALA A 237 10.36 1.32 -22.67
CA ALA A 237 9.51 2.02 -23.65
C ALA A 237 8.07 1.48 -23.68
N GLU A 238 7.89 0.15 -23.64
CA GLU A 238 6.58 -0.49 -23.63
C GLU A 238 5.81 -0.15 -22.34
N LYS A 239 6.44 -0.30 -21.17
CA LYS A 239 5.85 0.06 -19.88
C LYS A 239 5.52 1.56 -19.83
N ARG A 240 6.38 2.42 -20.39
CA ARG A 240 6.16 3.87 -20.50
C ARG A 240 4.92 4.21 -21.32
N ALA A 241 4.73 3.58 -22.47
CA ALA A 241 3.57 3.78 -23.33
C ALA A 241 2.26 3.39 -22.61
N ALA A 242 2.24 2.24 -21.93
CA ALA A 242 1.09 1.79 -21.16
C ALA A 242 0.77 2.71 -19.99
N VAL A 243 1.77 3.19 -19.26
CA VAL A 243 1.57 4.17 -18.17
C VAL A 243 0.97 5.47 -18.71
N ALA A 244 1.49 5.99 -19.84
CA ALA A 244 0.98 7.22 -20.46
C ALA A 244 -0.50 7.06 -20.89
N GLU A 245 -0.87 5.93 -21.47
CA GLU A 245 -2.26 5.63 -21.87
C GLU A 245 -3.20 5.66 -20.64
N VAL A 246 -2.84 4.91 -19.57
CA VAL A 246 -3.67 4.82 -18.36
C VAL A 246 -3.72 6.17 -17.62
N LEU A 247 -2.60 6.90 -17.57
CA LEU A 247 -2.58 8.25 -17.02
C LEU A 247 -3.56 9.17 -17.77
N ALA A 248 -3.50 9.18 -19.10
CA ALA A 248 -4.38 10.00 -19.93
C ALA A 248 -5.86 9.63 -19.72
N GLU A 249 -6.18 8.34 -19.62
CA GLU A 249 -7.55 7.87 -19.33
C GLU A 249 -8.04 8.38 -17.96
N LYS A 250 -7.24 8.18 -16.90
CA LYS A 250 -7.60 8.63 -15.55
C LYS A 250 -7.73 10.15 -15.45
N CYS A 251 -6.85 10.90 -16.10
CA CYS A 251 -6.93 12.36 -16.16
C CYS A 251 -8.23 12.82 -16.85
N ARG A 252 -8.62 12.23 -17.98
CA ARG A 252 -9.90 12.58 -18.66
C ARG A 252 -11.11 12.33 -17.78
N ILE A 253 -11.15 11.18 -17.08
CA ILE A 253 -12.25 10.83 -16.17
C ILE A 253 -12.30 11.85 -15.02
N TYR A 254 -11.15 12.13 -14.39
CA TYR A 254 -11.06 13.04 -13.26
C TYR A 254 -11.41 14.48 -13.63
N ALA A 255 -10.87 15.00 -14.77
CA ALA A 255 -11.17 16.31 -15.30
C ALA A 255 -12.66 16.47 -15.60
N THR A 256 -13.34 15.44 -16.15
CA THR A 256 -14.78 15.45 -16.37
C THR A 256 -15.55 15.66 -15.05
N GLY A 257 -15.13 14.99 -13.98
CA GLY A 257 -15.70 15.18 -12.65
C GLY A 257 -15.46 16.59 -12.08
N LEU A 258 -14.28 17.16 -12.30
CA LEU A 258 -13.95 18.55 -11.88
C LEU A 258 -14.78 19.59 -12.65
N ARG A 259 -14.91 19.44 -13.97
CA ARG A 259 -15.74 20.36 -14.80
C ARG A 259 -17.20 20.41 -14.33
N ARG A 260 -17.79 19.26 -13.99
CA ARG A 260 -19.16 19.21 -13.43
C ARG A 260 -19.28 19.99 -12.12
N ARG A 261 -18.20 20.10 -11.35
CA ARG A 261 -18.11 20.89 -10.11
C ARG A 261 -17.61 22.32 -10.34
N LYS A 262 -17.46 22.74 -11.60
CA LYS A 262 -16.92 24.05 -12.00
C LYS A 262 -15.53 24.33 -11.42
N ARG A 263 -14.67 23.30 -11.40
CA ARG A 263 -13.28 23.39 -10.93
C ARG A 263 -12.34 23.40 -12.14
N ASP A 264 -11.16 23.98 -11.92
CA ASP A 264 -10.11 24.01 -12.92
C ASP A 264 -9.57 22.60 -13.24
N THR A 265 -9.31 22.35 -14.53
CA THR A 265 -8.87 21.06 -15.06
C THR A 265 -7.56 21.13 -15.85
N ASP A 266 -6.95 22.30 -15.96
CA ASP A 266 -5.92 22.59 -16.95
C ASP A 266 -4.74 21.59 -16.89
N ILE A 267 -4.19 21.35 -15.71
CA ILE A 267 -3.09 20.40 -15.55
C ILE A 267 -3.46 18.96 -15.94
N PHE A 268 -4.71 18.55 -15.66
CA PHE A 268 -5.18 17.19 -16.00
C PHE A 268 -5.48 17.07 -17.49
N ASP A 269 -5.94 18.14 -18.14
CA ASP A 269 -6.15 18.18 -19.59
C ASP A 269 -4.81 18.15 -20.33
N GLN A 270 -3.80 18.87 -19.85
CA GLN A 270 -2.44 18.82 -20.39
C GLN A 270 -1.81 17.44 -20.24
N LEU A 271 -1.97 16.79 -19.09
CA LEU A 271 -1.52 15.40 -18.87
C LEU A 271 -2.26 14.43 -19.81
N ALA A 272 -3.57 14.57 -19.95
CA ALA A 272 -4.38 13.73 -20.83
C ALA A 272 -4.03 13.86 -22.31
N ALA A 273 -3.57 15.03 -22.72
CA ALA A 273 -3.10 15.32 -24.09
C ALA A 273 -1.63 14.93 -24.33
N GLY A 274 -0.87 14.51 -23.28
CA GLY A 274 0.56 14.28 -23.36
C GLY A 274 1.38 15.56 -23.60
N ALA A 275 0.79 16.73 -23.35
CA ALA A 275 1.44 18.04 -23.57
C ALA A 275 2.54 18.31 -22.52
N ILE A 276 2.49 17.65 -21.37
CA ILE A 276 3.51 17.70 -20.33
C ILE A 276 4.22 16.34 -20.30
N ALA A 277 5.50 16.29 -20.68
CA ALA A 277 6.29 15.08 -20.73
C ALA A 277 7.75 15.33 -20.35
N GLY A 278 8.50 14.28 -20.05
CA GLY A 278 9.94 14.36 -19.76
C GLY A 278 10.26 15.35 -18.63
N GLU A 279 11.16 16.28 -18.90
CA GLU A 279 11.60 17.28 -17.90
C GLU A 279 10.45 18.21 -17.47
N SER A 280 9.54 18.58 -18.39
CA SER A 280 8.39 19.42 -18.03
C SER A 280 7.43 18.70 -17.08
N LEU A 281 7.25 17.37 -17.24
CA LEU A 281 6.46 16.57 -16.31
C LEU A 281 7.15 16.50 -14.94
N ARG A 282 8.46 16.32 -14.90
CA ARG A 282 9.23 16.28 -13.65
C ARG A 282 9.03 17.59 -12.85
N ARG A 283 9.09 18.73 -13.53
CA ARG A 283 8.84 20.06 -12.91
C ARG A 283 7.38 20.26 -12.49
N ALA A 284 6.43 19.60 -13.13
CA ALA A 284 5.01 19.70 -12.80
C ALA A 284 4.58 18.82 -11.61
N ILE A 285 5.38 17.83 -11.18
CA ILE A 285 5.01 16.91 -10.09
C ILE A 285 4.56 17.65 -8.80
N PRO A 286 5.26 18.70 -8.31
CA PRO A 286 4.79 19.42 -7.12
C PRO A 286 3.38 20.01 -7.29
N ALA A 287 3.10 20.63 -8.44
CA ALA A 287 1.78 21.20 -8.74
C ALA A 287 0.70 20.12 -8.87
N ILE A 288 1.00 18.98 -9.51
CA ILE A 288 0.09 17.84 -9.58
C ILE A 288 -0.21 17.32 -8.16
N ARG A 289 0.81 17.17 -7.32
CA ARG A 289 0.67 16.71 -5.92
C ARG A 289 -0.27 17.63 -5.14
N GLU A 290 -0.04 18.92 -5.21
CA GLU A 290 -0.87 19.91 -4.51
C GLU A 290 -2.33 19.85 -4.99
N ARG A 291 -2.54 19.78 -6.30
CA ARG A 291 -3.86 19.70 -6.90
C ARG A 291 -4.61 18.42 -6.54
N VAL A 292 -3.88 17.32 -6.44
CA VAL A 292 -4.40 16.02 -5.99
C VAL A 292 -4.74 16.05 -4.49
N ALA A 293 -3.91 16.68 -3.67
CA ALA A 293 -4.15 16.80 -2.23
C ALA A 293 -5.34 17.70 -1.89
N HIS A 294 -5.50 18.83 -2.61
CA HIS A 294 -6.46 19.88 -2.32
C HIS A 294 -7.36 20.21 -3.53
N PRO A 295 -8.24 19.29 -3.96
CA PRO A 295 -9.03 19.46 -5.20
C PRO A 295 -10.04 20.60 -5.15
N ASP A 296 -10.39 21.09 -3.96
CA ASP A 296 -11.44 22.08 -3.74
C ASP A 296 -10.91 23.51 -3.49
N GLN A 297 -9.60 23.70 -3.37
CA GLN A 297 -9.02 25.04 -3.19
C GLN A 297 -8.95 25.79 -4.54
N PRO A 298 -9.48 27.04 -4.62
CA PRO A 298 -9.31 27.90 -5.80
C PRO A 298 -7.85 28.37 -5.92
N GLU A 299 -7.39 28.58 -7.16
CA GLU A 299 -6.10 29.25 -7.39
C GLU A 299 -6.16 30.67 -6.82
N GLY A 300 -5.23 31.00 -5.93
CA GLY A 300 -5.07 32.38 -5.37
C GLY A 300 -5.25 32.52 -3.87
N GLN A 301 -5.56 31.47 -3.12
CA GLN A 301 -5.50 31.48 -1.65
C GLN A 301 -4.26 30.76 -1.09
N ARG A 302 -3.10 30.98 -1.74
CA ARG A 302 -1.80 30.39 -1.39
C ARG A 302 -0.91 31.40 -0.68
#